data_2a42ec8981e3fda339385f56d6b625b9
#
_entry.id   2a42ec8981e3fda339385f56d6b625b9
#
_cell.length_a   1.000
_cell.length_b   1.000
_cell.length_c   1.000
_cell.angle_alpha   90.00
_cell.angle_beta   90.00
_cell.angle_gamma   90.00
#
_symmetry.space_group_name_H-M   'P 1'
#
loop_
_entity.id
_entity.type
_entity.pdbx_description
1 polymer ?
#
loop_
_entity_poly.entity_id
_entity_poly.type
_entity_poly.pdbx_seq_one_letter_code
_entity_poly.pdbx_strand_id
1 'polypeptide(L)'
;VKEVINKAKTDGIFSTVDAVRKKLNEPLPLGYCNVGKVIEIGDSVKNFKIGDRVVSNGPHAEIVSVSEMLCAKIPSNVISQEACFTVLGSIGLQGVRLANPTLGEVFVVSGLGLIGLLTAQILLAQGCIVLGIDPDKKQCEIAKKLGIKTLALDEQIDPISWCLNNNNGEEIDGVLITASTNSSEPLEIAAKLCRKRGRIILIGVTGMNLRRDLFYKKEISFQISCSYGPGRYDSNYEENSQDYPIGFVRWTEQRNFQAILQII
;
A
#
# COMPACT_ATOMS: atom_id res chain seq x y z
N VAL A 1 -19.49 15.99 -5.40
CA VAL A 1 -20.52 17.05 -5.38
C VAL A 1 -19.85 18.42 -5.23
N LYS A 2 -19.01 18.69 -4.21
CA LYS A 2 -18.35 20.01 -4.01
C LYS A 2 -17.51 20.43 -5.21
N GLU A 3 -16.77 19.53 -5.84
CA GLU A 3 -15.97 19.82 -7.04
C GLU A 3 -16.83 20.19 -8.26
N VAL A 4 -17.96 19.50 -8.46
CA VAL A 4 -18.91 19.80 -9.52
C VAL A 4 -19.53 21.19 -9.33
N ILE A 5 -19.86 21.54 -8.08
CA ILE A 5 -20.41 22.88 -7.75
C ILE A 5 -19.34 23.96 -7.99
N ASN A 6 -18.09 23.72 -7.62
CA ASN A 6 -17.00 24.68 -7.86
C ASN A 6 -16.74 24.84 -9.37
N LYS A 7 -16.72 23.74 -10.12
CA LYS A 7 -16.54 23.79 -11.58
C LYS A 7 -17.70 24.48 -12.28
N ALA A 8 -18.94 24.30 -11.80
CA ALA A 8 -20.10 25.03 -12.33
C ALA A 8 -20.02 26.53 -12.10
N LYS A 9 -19.37 26.97 -11.01
CA LYS A 9 -19.17 28.40 -10.73
C LYS A 9 -18.09 29.05 -11.59
N THR A 10 -17.04 28.29 -11.95
CA THR A 10 -15.89 28.78 -12.75
C THR A 10 -16.12 28.65 -14.25
N ASP A 11 -16.63 27.50 -14.71
CA ASP A 11 -16.67 27.15 -16.13
C ASP A 11 -18.09 27.25 -16.74
N GLY A 12 -19.10 27.55 -15.90
CA GLY A 12 -20.50 27.61 -16.29
C GLY A 12 -21.24 26.28 -16.20
N ILE A 13 -22.56 26.35 -16.03
CA ILE A 13 -23.41 25.17 -15.77
C ILE A 13 -23.44 24.21 -16.96
N PHE A 14 -23.56 24.70 -18.18
CA PHE A 14 -23.65 23.86 -19.39
C PHE A 14 -22.39 23.09 -19.67
N SER A 15 -21.21 23.73 -19.58
CA SER A 15 -19.92 23.07 -19.76
C SER A 15 -19.64 22.02 -18.66
N THR A 16 -20.13 22.30 -17.46
CA THR A 16 -19.99 21.34 -16.32
C THR A 16 -20.92 20.14 -16.51
N VAL A 17 -22.16 20.34 -16.98
CA VAL A 17 -23.07 19.21 -17.26
C VAL A 17 -22.54 18.33 -18.38
N ASP A 18 -22.01 18.92 -19.45
CA ASP A 18 -21.40 18.14 -20.54
C ASP A 18 -20.16 17.39 -20.10
N ALA A 19 -19.28 17.99 -19.30
CA ALA A 19 -18.12 17.32 -18.73
C ALA A 19 -18.51 16.18 -17.79
N VAL A 20 -19.55 16.37 -16.97
CA VAL A 20 -20.08 15.30 -16.08
C VAL A 20 -20.71 14.18 -16.89
N ARG A 21 -21.53 14.49 -17.91
CA ARG A 21 -22.12 13.48 -18.81
C ARG A 21 -21.05 12.69 -19.55
N LYS A 22 -20.01 13.34 -20.09
CA LYS A 22 -18.90 12.68 -20.77
C LYS A 22 -18.19 11.73 -19.82
N LYS A 23 -17.88 12.18 -18.61
CA LYS A 23 -17.20 11.38 -17.58
C LYS A 23 -18.05 10.22 -17.03
N LEU A 24 -19.39 10.38 -16.99
CA LEU A 24 -20.32 9.30 -16.59
C LEU A 24 -20.52 8.24 -17.69
N ASN A 25 -20.32 8.61 -18.95
CA ASN A 25 -20.44 7.70 -20.09
C ASN A 25 -19.11 7.02 -20.47
N GLU A 26 -17.98 7.45 -19.90
CA GLU A 26 -16.69 6.77 -20.10
C GLU A 26 -16.65 5.52 -19.23
N PRO A 27 -16.36 4.32 -19.80
CA PRO A 27 -16.15 3.13 -19.01
C PRO A 27 -15.00 3.34 -18.04
N LEU A 28 -15.24 3.19 -16.73
CA LEU A 28 -14.17 3.23 -15.74
C LEU A 28 -13.44 1.89 -15.76
N PRO A 29 -12.12 1.88 -15.98
CA PRO A 29 -11.34 0.66 -15.88
C PRO A 29 -11.40 0.15 -14.43
N LEU A 30 -11.69 -1.14 -14.27
CA LEU A 30 -11.73 -1.79 -12.96
C LEU A 30 -10.36 -2.40 -12.65
N GLY A 31 -9.92 -2.20 -11.41
CA GLY A 31 -8.69 -2.77 -10.89
C GLY A 31 -7.41 -2.16 -11.46
N TYR A 32 -6.30 -2.58 -10.92
CA TYR A 32 -4.94 -2.16 -11.31
C TYR A 32 -3.91 -3.23 -10.96
N CYS A 33 -4.27 -4.49 -11.10
CA CYS A 33 -3.37 -5.61 -10.85
C CYS A 33 -3.81 -6.80 -11.69
N ASN A 34 -2.99 -7.19 -12.66
CA ASN A 34 -3.28 -8.34 -13.50
C ASN A 34 -2.04 -9.19 -13.78
N VAL A 35 -2.30 -10.41 -14.23
CA VAL A 35 -1.30 -11.37 -14.68
C VAL A 35 -1.67 -11.81 -16.09
N GLY A 36 -0.70 -11.83 -16.99
CA GLY A 36 -0.93 -12.22 -18.36
C GLY A 36 0.33 -12.75 -19.07
N LYS A 37 0.16 -12.98 -20.36
CA LYS A 37 1.28 -13.23 -21.28
C LYS A 37 1.45 -12.04 -22.23
N VAL A 38 2.68 -11.69 -22.47
CA VAL A 38 3.03 -10.69 -23.49
C VAL A 38 2.66 -11.24 -24.86
N ILE A 39 1.77 -10.55 -25.58
CA ILE A 39 1.34 -10.91 -26.95
C ILE A 39 1.95 -9.99 -28.00
N GLU A 40 2.29 -8.76 -27.61
CA GLU A 40 2.89 -7.74 -28.47
C GLU A 40 3.83 -6.86 -27.64
N ILE A 41 4.86 -6.31 -28.24
CA ILE A 41 5.82 -5.37 -27.64
C ILE A 41 6.06 -4.19 -28.56
N GLY A 42 6.21 -2.98 -28.02
CA GLY A 42 6.64 -1.81 -28.76
C GLY A 42 8.12 -1.87 -29.14
N ASP A 43 8.51 -1.12 -30.16
CA ASP A 43 9.88 -1.14 -30.75
C ASP A 43 10.98 -0.77 -29.74
N SER A 44 10.66 0.04 -28.72
CA SER A 44 11.60 0.49 -27.70
C SER A 44 11.74 -0.46 -26.50
N VAL A 45 10.89 -1.46 -26.38
CA VAL A 45 10.90 -2.42 -25.27
C VAL A 45 12.09 -3.36 -25.36
N LYS A 46 12.91 -3.42 -24.30
CA LYS A 46 14.15 -4.21 -24.30
C LYS A 46 14.10 -5.40 -23.35
N ASN A 47 13.31 -5.30 -22.28
CA ASN A 47 13.37 -6.24 -21.16
C ASN A 47 12.34 -7.37 -21.26
N PHE A 48 11.42 -7.32 -22.23
CA PHE A 48 10.35 -8.31 -22.40
C PHE A 48 10.35 -8.88 -23.80
N LYS A 49 9.81 -10.09 -23.95
CA LYS A 49 9.58 -10.75 -25.25
C LYS A 49 8.19 -11.37 -25.28
N ILE A 50 7.67 -11.58 -26.47
CA ILE A 50 6.40 -12.28 -26.69
C ILE A 50 6.45 -13.65 -26.02
N GLY A 51 5.39 -13.99 -25.28
CA GLY A 51 5.27 -15.22 -24.50
C GLY A 51 5.74 -15.12 -23.05
N ASP A 52 6.45 -14.05 -22.65
CA ASP A 52 6.80 -13.86 -21.23
C ASP A 52 5.53 -13.78 -20.36
N ARG A 53 5.56 -14.46 -19.21
CA ARG A 53 4.55 -14.31 -18.17
C ARG A 53 4.87 -13.08 -17.34
N VAL A 54 3.91 -12.18 -17.19
CA VAL A 54 4.11 -10.90 -16.52
C VAL A 54 2.98 -10.57 -15.55
N VAL A 55 3.30 -9.81 -14.52
CA VAL A 55 2.36 -9.07 -13.71
C VAL A 55 2.48 -7.59 -14.05
N SER A 56 1.38 -6.87 -14.02
CA SER A 56 1.37 -5.42 -14.28
C SER A 56 0.30 -4.69 -13.47
N ASN A 57 0.40 -3.35 -13.44
CA ASN A 57 -0.63 -2.49 -12.88
C ASN A 57 -1.80 -2.19 -13.86
N GLY A 58 -1.88 -2.91 -14.96
CA GLY A 58 -2.97 -2.76 -15.92
C GLY A 58 -4.35 -3.02 -15.31
N PRO A 59 -5.43 -2.48 -15.90
CA PRO A 59 -6.80 -2.72 -15.46
C PRO A 59 -7.20 -4.19 -15.65
N HIS A 60 -8.30 -4.60 -15.03
CA HIS A 60 -8.88 -5.92 -15.22
C HIS A 60 -9.55 -5.99 -16.60
N ALA A 61 -8.83 -6.45 -17.59
CA ALA A 61 -9.27 -6.61 -18.96
C ALA A 61 -8.59 -7.82 -19.64
N GLU A 62 -9.17 -8.32 -20.71
CA GLU A 62 -8.62 -9.45 -21.48
C GLU A 62 -7.30 -9.09 -22.13
N ILE A 63 -7.17 -7.86 -22.64
CA ILE A 63 -5.95 -7.29 -23.22
C ILE A 63 -5.69 -5.94 -22.57
N VAL A 64 -4.45 -5.73 -22.15
CA VAL A 64 -4.00 -4.47 -21.56
C VAL A 64 -2.72 -4.00 -22.22
N SER A 65 -2.61 -2.68 -22.44
CA SER A 65 -1.37 -2.03 -22.85
C SER A 65 -0.79 -1.26 -21.68
N VAL A 66 0.43 -1.60 -21.28
CA VAL A 66 1.09 -1.01 -20.10
C VAL A 66 2.56 -0.74 -20.40
N SER A 67 3.12 0.26 -19.74
CA SER A 67 4.57 0.54 -19.82
C SER A 67 5.40 -0.63 -19.30
N GLU A 68 6.58 -0.84 -19.87
CA GLU A 68 7.52 -1.85 -19.37
C GLU A 68 7.94 -1.60 -17.91
N MET A 69 7.97 -0.34 -17.45
CA MET A 69 8.31 0.01 -16.07
C MET A 69 7.22 -0.36 -15.06
N LEU A 70 6.01 -0.59 -15.53
CA LEU A 70 4.86 -1.02 -14.74
C LEU A 70 4.55 -2.52 -14.88
N CYS A 71 5.53 -3.28 -15.41
CA CYS A 71 5.49 -4.73 -15.57
C CYS A 71 6.68 -5.40 -14.88
N ALA A 72 6.49 -6.64 -14.43
CA ALA A 72 7.57 -7.51 -13.98
C ALA A 72 7.36 -8.95 -14.47
N LYS A 73 8.46 -9.63 -14.84
CA LYS A 73 8.42 -11.05 -15.22
C LYS A 73 8.13 -11.92 -14.02
N ILE A 74 7.23 -12.86 -14.19
CA ILE A 74 6.88 -13.84 -13.16
C ILE A 74 7.89 -14.99 -13.23
N PRO A 75 8.61 -15.30 -12.14
CA PRO A 75 9.49 -16.46 -12.06
C PRO A 75 8.74 -17.77 -12.37
N SER A 76 9.46 -18.78 -12.88
CA SER A 76 8.86 -20.05 -13.29
C SER A 76 8.22 -20.83 -12.13
N ASN A 77 8.74 -20.66 -10.92
CA ASN A 77 8.24 -21.28 -9.68
C ASN A 77 7.02 -20.58 -9.07
N VAL A 78 6.66 -19.37 -9.54
CA VAL A 78 5.51 -18.61 -9.04
C VAL A 78 4.30 -18.85 -9.92
N ILE A 79 3.17 -19.26 -9.32
CA ILE A 79 1.92 -19.45 -10.05
C ILE A 79 1.17 -18.13 -10.24
N SER A 80 0.31 -18.08 -11.27
CA SER A 80 -0.38 -16.83 -11.64
C SER A 80 -1.32 -16.32 -10.55
N GLN A 81 -1.94 -17.23 -9.80
CA GLN A 81 -2.85 -16.92 -8.69
C GLN A 81 -2.13 -16.21 -7.52
N GLU A 82 -0.86 -16.51 -7.29
CA GLU A 82 -0.04 -15.83 -6.28
C GLU A 82 0.53 -14.54 -6.85
N ALA A 83 1.04 -14.58 -8.08
CA ALA A 83 1.59 -13.40 -8.75
C ALA A 83 0.59 -12.23 -8.85
N CYS A 84 -0.72 -12.48 -8.90
CA CYS A 84 -1.72 -11.41 -8.99
C CYS A 84 -1.74 -10.47 -7.76
N PHE A 85 -1.13 -10.86 -6.63
CA PHE A 85 -1.00 -10.00 -5.46
C PHE A 85 0.22 -9.06 -5.49
N THR A 86 1.07 -9.15 -6.51
CA THR A 86 2.36 -8.43 -6.58
C THR A 86 2.21 -6.91 -6.46
N VAL A 87 1.29 -6.31 -7.21
CA VAL A 87 1.10 -4.84 -7.19
C VAL A 87 0.61 -4.39 -5.82
N LEU A 88 -0.36 -5.10 -5.25
CA LEU A 88 -0.90 -4.82 -3.92
C LEU A 88 0.14 -5.08 -2.81
N GLY A 89 0.90 -6.16 -2.94
CA GLY A 89 2.03 -6.45 -2.05
C GLY A 89 3.10 -5.35 -2.09
N SER A 90 3.34 -4.76 -3.27
CA SER A 90 4.30 -3.67 -3.42
C SER A 90 3.85 -2.37 -2.78
N ILE A 91 2.54 -2.12 -2.65
CA ILE A 91 1.99 -1.02 -1.84
C ILE A 91 2.37 -1.23 -0.36
N GLY A 92 2.15 -2.43 0.17
CA GLY A 92 2.58 -2.79 1.52
C GLY A 92 4.09 -2.71 1.71
N LEU A 93 4.85 -3.25 0.76
CA LEU A 93 6.33 -3.24 0.78
C LEU A 93 6.88 -1.81 0.78
N GLN A 94 6.30 -0.88 0.02
CA GLN A 94 6.71 0.52 0.05
C GLN A 94 6.53 1.12 1.45
N GLY A 95 5.40 0.88 2.09
CA GLY A 95 5.19 1.30 3.48
C GLY A 95 6.20 0.71 4.45
N VAL A 96 6.50 -0.58 4.32
CA VAL A 96 7.53 -1.25 5.14
C VAL A 96 8.92 -0.65 4.89
N ARG A 97 9.29 -0.35 3.64
CA ARG A 97 10.57 0.32 3.33
C ARG A 97 10.68 1.69 3.95
N LEU A 98 9.60 2.49 3.95
CA LEU A 98 9.57 3.79 4.60
C LEU A 98 9.70 3.67 6.12
N ALA A 99 9.11 2.64 6.70
CA ALA A 99 9.27 2.34 8.13
C ALA A 99 10.69 1.89 8.48
N ASN A 100 11.45 1.36 7.52
CA ASN A 100 12.83 0.88 7.69
C ASN A 100 12.99 -0.02 8.94
N PRO A 101 12.23 -1.13 9.03
CA PRO A 101 12.26 -1.99 10.21
C PRO A 101 13.58 -2.76 10.32
N THR A 102 13.95 -3.07 11.56
CA THR A 102 15.07 -3.94 11.87
C THR A 102 14.60 -5.22 12.56
N LEU A 103 15.43 -6.27 12.52
CA LEU A 103 15.15 -7.57 13.13
C LEU A 103 14.78 -7.42 14.62
N GLY A 104 13.65 -8.01 15.02
CA GLY A 104 13.19 -8.02 16.41
C GLY A 104 12.35 -6.81 16.82
N GLU A 105 12.22 -5.78 15.98
CA GLU A 105 11.30 -4.67 16.26
C GLU A 105 9.85 -5.13 16.26
N VAL A 106 9.02 -4.45 17.05
CA VAL A 106 7.59 -4.70 17.18
C VAL A 106 6.78 -3.68 16.40
N PHE A 107 5.99 -4.17 15.47
CA PHE A 107 5.11 -3.33 14.65
C PHE A 107 3.64 -3.66 14.85
N VAL A 108 2.81 -2.62 14.84
CA VAL A 108 1.36 -2.76 14.75
C VAL A 108 0.91 -2.46 13.32
N VAL A 109 0.11 -3.36 12.74
CA VAL A 109 -0.64 -3.09 11.50
C VAL A 109 -2.08 -2.76 11.86
N SER A 110 -2.48 -1.52 11.59
CA SER A 110 -3.83 -1.00 11.83
C SER A 110 -4.66 -1.05 10.55
N GLY A 111 -5.63 -1.97 10.52
CA GLY A 111 -6.38 -2.37 9.34
C GLY A 111 -5.82 -3.67 8.74
N LEU A 112 -6.60 -4.76 8.81
CA LEU A 112 -6.21 -6.10 8.33
C LEU A 112 -6.96 -6.51 7.07
N GLY A 113 -7.32 -5.53 6.23
CA GLY A 113 -7.77 -5.79 4.87
C GLY A 113 -6.63 -6.40 4.02
N LEU A 114 -6.86 -6.58 2.73
CA LEU A 114 -5.90 -7.25 1.84
C LEU A 114 -4.48 -6.66 1.91
N ILE A 115 -4.35 -5.33 1.80
CA ILE A 115 -3.04 -4.65 1.89
C ILE A 115 -2.44 -4.82 3.30
N GLY A 116 -3.26 -4.74 4.35
CA GLY A 116 -2.79 -4.94 5.73
C GLY A 116 -2.25 -6.33 5.98
N LEU A 117 -2.93 -7.37 5.50
CA LEU A 117 -2.47 -8.76 5.61
C LEU A 117 -1.16 -8.99 4.85
N LEU A 118 -1.01 -8.42 3.64
CA LEU A 118 0.25 -8.50 2.89
C LEU A 118 1.37 -7.74 3.60
N THR A 119 1.09 -6.54 4.11
CA THR A 119 2.06 -5.73 4.87
C THR A 119 2.55 -6.47 6.11
N ALA A 120 1.64 -7.09 6.85
CA ALA A 120 1.98 -7.86 8.06
C ALA A 120 2.87 -9.08 7.74
N GLN A 121 2.58 -9.80 6.66
CA GLN A 121 3.43 -10.92 6.22
C GLN A 121 4.84 -10.45 5.80
N ILE A 122 4.95 -9.31 5.11
CA ILE A 122 6.25 -8.73 4.74
C ILE A 122 7.06 -8.36 5.99
N LEU A 123 6.43 -7.77 7.03
CA LEU A 123 7.08 -7.49 8.30
C LEU A 123 7.56 -8.77 9.01
N LEU A 124 6.72 -9.81 9.05
CA LEU A 124 7.11 -11.12 9.60
C LEU A 124 8.32 -11.71 8.86
N ALA A 125 8.31 -11.64 7.51
CA ALA A 125 9.42 -12.13 6.68
C ALA A 125 10.73 -11.35 6.92
N GLN A 126 10.65 -10.10 7.41
CA GLN A 126 11.80 -9.30 7.82
C GLN A 126 12.25 -9.57 9.27
N GLY A 127 11.58 -10.49 9.97
CA GLY A 127 11.92 -10.86 11.34
C GLY A 127 11.38 -9.88 12.39
N CYS A 128 10.37 -9.10 12.07
CA CYS A 128 9.65 -8.27 13.05
C CYS A 128 8.62 -9.09 13.82
N ILE A 129 8.29 -8.65 15.01
CA ILE A 129 7.11 -9.10 15.75
C ILE A 129 5.93 -8.24 15.29
N VAL A 130 4.84 -8.88 14.87
CA VAL A 130 3.69 -8.16 14.30
C VAL A 130 2.43 -8.37 15.13
N LEU A 131 1.81 -7.25 15.51
CA LEU A 131 0.50 -7.19 16.12
C LEU A 131 -0.47 -6.57 15.10
N GLY A 132 -1.70 -7.08 15.04
CA GLY A 132 -2.72 -6.59 14.11
C GLY A 132 -3.95 -6.07 14.85
N ILE A 133 -4.51 -4.96 14.42
CA ILE A 133 -5.77 -4.43 14.93
C ILE A 133 -6.74 -4.11 13.80
N ASP A 134 -7.98 -4.57 13.91
CA ASP A 134 -9.04 -4.34 12.93
C ASP A 134 -10.42 -4.36 13.60
N PRO A 135 -11.40 -3.56 13.16
CA PRO A 135 -12.77 -3.68 13.68
C PRO A 135 -13.47 -4.96 13.24
N ASP A 136 -13.08 -5.58 12.11
CA ASP A 136 -13.70 -6.79 11.60
C ASP A 136 -13.04 -8.05 12.19
N LYS A 137 -13.81 -8.79 13.01
CA LYS A 137 -13.38 -10.07 13.59
C LYS A 137 -12.95 -11.11 12.53
N LYS A 138 -13.57 -11.10 11.34
CA LYS A 138 -13.21 -12.03 10.27
C LYS A 138 -11.80 -11.75 9.75
N GLN A 139 -11.42 -10.48 9.59
CA GLN A 139 -10.07 -10.10 9.20
C GLN A 139 -9.05 -10.50 10.25
N CYS A 140 -9.38 -10.30 11.53
CA CYS A 140 -8.55 -10.76 12.64
C CYS A 140 -8.34 -12.27 12.64
N GLU A 141 -9.38 -13.07 12.37
CA GLU A 141 -9.27 -14.53 12.28
C GLU A 141 -8.41 -15.00 11.09
N ILE A 142 -8.47 -14.30 9.95
CA ILE A 142 -7.58 -14.57 8.82
C ILE A 142 -6.13 -14.28 9.22
N ALA A 143 -5.87 -13.13 9.84
CA ALA A 143 -4.53 -12.74 10.27
C ALA A 143 -3.95 -13.71 11.32
N LYS A 144 -4.77 -14.23 12.24
CA LYS A 144 -4.35 -15.26 13.21
C LYS A 144 -3.84 -16.52 12.51
N LYS A 145 -4.51 -16.96 11.42
CA LYS A 145 -4.07 -18.13 10.63
C LYS A 145 -2.71 -17.90 9.95
N LEU A 146 -2.33 -16.65 9.75
CA LEU A 146 -1.03 -16.24 9.22
C LEU A 146 0.04 -16.02 10.33
N GLY A 147 -0.27 -16.38 11.58
CA GLY A 147 0.65 -16.27 12.71
C GLY A 147 0.72 -14.89 13.37
N ILE A 148 -0.22 -13.98 13.05
CA ILE A 148 -0.27 -12.63 13.60
C ILE A 148 -1.16 -12.62 14.83
N LYS A 149 -0.68 -12.09 15.94
CA LYS A 149 -1.54 -11.81 17.12
C LYS A 149 -2.46 -10.63 16.79
N THR A 150 -3.77 -10.78 17.01
CA THR A 150 -4.75 -9.77 16.61
C THR A 150 -5.72 -9.38 17.68
N LEU A 151 -6.19 -8.13 17.62
CA LEU A 151 -7.30 -7.60 18.39
C LEU A 151 -8.40 -7.12 17.42
N ALA A 152 -9.62 -7.61 17.63
CA ALA A 152 -10.81 -7.01 17.04
C ALA A 152 -11.20 -5.79 17.89
N LEU A 153 -11.25 -4.60 17.27
CA LEU A 153 -11.61 -3.37 17.97
C LEU A 153 -13.09 -3.43 18.36
N ASP A 154 -13.36 -3.50 19.66
CA ASP A 154 -14.67 -3.33 20.23
C ASP A 154 -14.57 -2.39 21.44
N GLU A 155 -15.72 -1.99 22.00
CA GLU A 155 -15.78 -1.02 23.11
C GLU A 155 -15.25 -1.56 24.44
N GLN A 156 -14.93 -2.86 24.54
CA GLN A 156 -14.55 -3.50 25.81
C GLN A 156 -13.04 -3.62 25.99
N ILE A 157 -12.25 -3.60 24.91
CA ILE A 157 -10.80 -3.80 24.97
C ILE A 157 -10.08 -2.56 24.44
N ASP A 158 -9.35 -1.87 25.31
CA ASP A 158 -8.48 -0.77 24.91
C ASP A 158 -7.30 -1.30 24.06
N PRO A 159 -7.19 -0.87 22.79
CA PRO A 159 -6.15 -1.34 21.89
C PRO A 159 -4.74 -1.01 22.39
N ILE A 160 -4.57 0.08 23.15
CA ILE A 160 -3.27 0.49 23.67
C ILE A 160 -2.82 -0.50 24.74
N SER A 161 -3.67 -0.75 25.74
CA SER A 161 -3.39 -1.72 26.81
C SER A 161 -3.17 -3.12 26.25
N TRP A 162 -3.93 -3.52 25.23
CA TRP A 162 -3.77 -4.82 24.60
C TRP A 162 -2.41 -4.95 23.91
N CYS A 163 -1.99 -3.94 23.11
CA CYS A 163 -0.70 -3.96 22.43
C CYS A 163 0.46 -4.01 23.45
N LEU A 164 0.41 -3.18 24.49
CA LEU A 164 1.43 -3.18 25.55
C LEU A 164 1.53 -4.56 26.24
N ASN A 165 0.40 -5.16 26.60
CA ASN A 165 0.38 -6.49 27.24
C ASN A 165 0.94 -7.59 26.32
N ASN A 166 0.82 -7.44 24.99
CA ASN A 166 1.38 -8.36 24.01
C ASN A 166 2.84 -8.05 23.62
N ASN A 167 3.39 -6.97 24.17
CA ASN A 167 4.79 -6.56 24.02
C ASN A 167 5.49 -6.40 25.40
N ASN A 168 5.21 -7.27 26.35
CA ASN A 168 5.85 -7.29 27.68
C ASN A 168 5.74 -5.95 28.46
N GLY A 169 4.73 -5.15 28.18
CA GLY A 169 4.52 -3.83 28.78
C GLY A 169 5.28 -2.69 28.09
N GLU A 170 6.02 -2.97 27.03
CA GLU A 170 6.83 -1.98 26.29
C GLU A 170 6.02 -1.32 25.15
N GLU A 171 6.34 -0.06 24.85
CA GLU A 171 5.79 0.68 23.72
C GLU A 171 6.29 0.11 22.38
N ILE A 172 5.58 0.39 21.30
CA ILE A 172 5.75 -0.19 19.96
C ILE A 172 6.76 0.61 19.12
N ASP A 173 7.62 -0.05 18.35
CA ASP A 173 8.62 0.58 17.48
C ASP A 173 7.99 1.36 16.32
N GLY A 174 6.92 0.82 15.74
CA GLY A 174 6.23 1.51 14.66
C GLY A 174 4.83 0.98 14.38
N VAL A 175 4.05 1.81 13.71
CA VAL A 175 2.67 1.47 13.28
C VAL A 175 2.54 1.73 11.79
N LEU A 176 2.05 0.74 11.05
CA LEU A 176 1.65 0.88 9.65
C LEU A 176 0.13 0.91 9.58
N ILE A 177 -0.41 2.01 9.07
CA ILE A 177 -1.87 2.22 8.98
C ILE A 177 -2.30 1.90 7.56
N THR A 178 -3.03 0.81 7.39
CA THR A 178 -3.62 0.33 6.13
C THR A 178 -5.13 0.46 6.10
N ALA A 179 -5.72 1.00 7.19
CA ALA A 179 -7.15 1.24 7.31
C ALA A 179 -7.66 2.27 6.29
N SER A 180 -8.92 2.13 5.90
CA SER A 180 -9.65 3.12 5.09
C SER A 180 -10.83 3.65 5.90
N THR A 181 -10.75 4.90 6.36
CA THR A 181 -11.78 5.56 7.20
C THR A 181 -11.68 7.08 7.10
N ASN A 182 -12.77 7.79 7.37
CA ASN A 182 -12.75 9.24 7.50
C ASN A 182 -12.31 9.71 8.91
N SER A 183 -12.19 8.79 9.87
CA SER A 183 -11.74 9.09 11.24
C SER A 183 -10.24 9.30 11.30
N SER A 184 -9.79 10.18 12.18
CA SER A 184 -8.36 10.34 12.56
C SER A 184 -7.96 9.43 13.73
N GLU A 185 -8.88 8.63 14.26
CA GLU A 185 -8.64 7.74 15.40
C GLU A 185 -7.46 6.76 15.20
N PRO A 186 -7.27 6.13 14.02
CA PRO A 186 -6.11 5.27 13.81
C PRO A 186 -4.78 5.98 14.01
N LEU A 187 -4.69 7.28 13.66
CA LEU A 187 -3.48 8.09 13.88
C LEU A 187 -3.27 8.41 15.37
N GLU A 188 -4.33 8.66 16.10
CA GLU A 188 -4.25 8.91 17.55
C GLU A 188 -3.83 7.64 18.32
N ILE A 189 -4.42 6.50 17.99
CA ILE A 189 -4.03 5.21 18.55
C ILE A 189 -2.56 4.92 18.24
N ALA A 190 -2.15 5.08 16.99
CA ALA A 190 -0.77 4.86 16.57
C ALA A 190 0.22 5.74 17.35
N ALA A 191 -0.07 7.04 17.52
CA ALA A 191 0.79 7.95 18.28
C ALA A 191 0.89 7.60 19.77
N LYS A 192 -0.21 7.09 20.37
CA LYS A 192 -0.19 6.61 21.75
C LYS A 192 0.61 5.33 21.91
N LEU A 193 0.54 4.42 20.94
CA LEU A 193 1.26 3.13 20.91
C LEU A 193 2.76 3.28 20.71
N CYS A 194 3.17 4.17 19.80
CA CYS A 194 4.58 4.34 19.46
C CYS A 194 5.42 4.76 20.65
N ARG A 195 6.59 4.14 20.80
CA ARG A 195 7.63 4.61 21.69
C ARG A 195 8.17 5.99 21.26
N LYS A 196 8.99 6.59 22.13
CA LYS A 196 9.76 7.78 21.75
C LYS A 196 10.60 7.49 20.51
N ARG A 197 10.56 8.39 19.51
CA ARG A 197 11.18 8.22 18.18
C ARG A 197 10.69 7.03 17.39
N GLY A 198 9.47 6.54 17.69
CA GLY A 198 8.78 5.56 16.89
C GLY A 198 8.35 6.12 15.53
N ARG A 199 7.84 5.24 14.66
CA ARG A 199 7.50 5.58 13.28
C ARG A 199 6.05 5.24 12.97
N ILE A 200 5.37 6.14 12.29
CA ILE A 200 4.01 5.90 11.79
C ILE A 200 4.01 6.08 10.29
N ILE A 201 3.61 5.05 9.55
CA ILE A 201 3.47 5.09 8.10
C ILE A 201 2.01 4.93 7.73
N LEU A 202 1.47 5.92 7.03
CA LEU A 202 0.11 5.88 6.49
C LEU A 202 0.15 5.34 5.06
N ILE A 203 -0.34 4.12 4.88
CA ILE A 203 -0.48 3.43 3.60
C ILE A 203 -1.92 3.57 3.09
N GLY A 204 -2.88 3.46 4.01
CA GLY A 204 -4.30 3.59 3.72
C GLY A 204 -4.79 5.03 3.60
N VAL A 205 -6.06 5.23 3.87
CA VAL A 205 -6.71 6.55 3.82
C VAL A 205 -7.42 6.81 5.14
N THR A 206 -7.00 7.84 5.87
CA THR A 206 -7.62 8.24 7.15
C THR A 206 -7.89 9.74 7.19
N GLY A 207 -8.69 10.19 8.15
CA GLY A 207 -8.70 11.60 8.53
C GLY A 207 -7.30 12.03 9.00
N MET A 208 -6.90 13.28 8.68
CA MET A 208 -5.54 13.80 8.91
C MET A 208 -5.49 14.87 10.01
N ASN A 209 -6.36 14.76 11.01
CA ASN A 209 -6.31 15.67 12.15
C ASN A 209 -5.26 15.18 13.16
N LEU A 210 -4.04 15.68 13.03
CA LEU A 210 -2.90 15.29 13.85
C LEU A 210 -2.86 16.12 15.15
N ARG A 211 -2.90 15.43 16.27
CA ARG A 211 -2.72 16.03 17.59
C ARG A 211 -1.22 16.25 17.87
N ARG A 212 -0.74 17.48 17.67
CA ARG A 212 0.66 17.85 17.86
C ARG A 212 1.25 17.38 19.19
N ASP A 213 0.49 17.44 20.28
CA ASP A 213 0.96 17.08 21.63
C ASP A 213 1.41 15.62 21.72
N LEU A 214 0.73 14.70 21.03
CA LEU A 214 1.07 13.27 21.02
C LEU A 214 2.37 13.01 20.23
N PHE A 215 2.55 13.67 19.10
CA PHE A 215 3.73 13.51 18.25
C PHE A 215 4.95 14.21 18.81
N TYR A 216 4.80 15.46 19.31
CA TYR A 216 5.88 16.30 19.80
C TYR A 216 6.61 15.69 21.01
N LYS A 217 5.88 15.20 22.01
CA LYS A 217 6.46 14.64 23.22
C LYS A 217 7.33 13.42 22.99
N LYS A 218 6.98 12.64 21.95
CA LYS A 218 7.67 11.39 21.60
C LYS A 218 8.61 11.53 20.41
N GLU A 219 8.70 12.71 19.77
CA GLU A 219 9.47 12.92 18.51
C GLU A 219 9.14 11.87 17.45
N ILE A 220 7.83 11.58 17.23
CA ILE A 220 7.38 10.55 16.30
C ILE A 220 7.62 11.00 14.88
N SER A 221 8.21 10.12 14.07
CA SER A 221 8.27 10.27 12.61
C SER A 221 6.95 9.85 12.00
N PHE A 222 6.35 10.70 11.16
CA PHE A 222 5.13 10.39 10.41
C PHE A 222 5.36 10.59 8.93
N GLN A 223 5.01 9.59 8.12
CA GLN A 223 5.13 9.67 6.68
C GLN A 223 3.96 9.00 5.97
N ILE A 224 3.53 9.58 4.85
CA ILE A 224 2.53 8.99 3.96
C ILE A 224 3.27 8.17 2.90
N SER A 225 2.83 6.94 2.67
CA SER A 225 3.33 6.07 1.62
C SER A 225 2.61 6.37 0.31
N CYS A 226 3.36 6.52 -0.77
CA CYS A 226 2.81 6.74 -2.10
C CYS A 226 2.81 5.44 -2.90
N SER A 227 1.64 4.82 -3.03
CA SER A 227 1.42 3.65 -3.90
C SER A 227 2.52 2.58 -3.77
N TYR A 228 3.07 2.08 -4.86
CA TYR A 228 4.11 1.04 -4.87
C TYR A 228 5.54 1.60 -4.98
N GLY A 229 5.74 2.90 -4.76
CA GLY A 229 7.04 3.49 -4.50
C GLY A 229 7.57 4.46 -5.55
N PRO A 230 8.86 4.78 -5.52
CA PRO A 230 9.50 5.73 -6.43
C PRO A 230 9.31 5.38 -7.89
N GLY A 231 9.04 6.37 -8.70
CA GLY A 231 8.64 6.25 -10.11
C GLY A 231 7.16 6.56 -10.30
N ARG A 232 6.35 6.37 -9.27
CA ARG A 232 4.90 6.61 -9.35
C ARG A 232 4.60 8.07 -9.61
N TYR A 233 3.79 8.35 -10.64
CA TYR A 233 3.43 9.67 -11.14
C TYR A 233 4.59 10.46 -11.77
N ASP A 234 5.73 9.84 -12.05
CA ASP A 234 6.79 10.42 -12.88
C ASP A 234 6.64 9.92 -14.31
N SER A 235 6.20 10.80 -15.22
CA SER A 235 5.99 10.45 -16.63
C SER A 235 7.27 10.04 -17.33
N ASN A 236 8.45 10.55 -16.92
CA ASN A 236 9.71 10.11 -17.47
C ASN A 236 9.98 8.64 -17.15
N TYR A 237 9.65 8.21 -15.93
CA TYR A 237 9.79 6.82 -15.52
C TYR A 237 8.66 5.95 -16.11
N GLU A 238 7.40 6.28 -15.84
CA GLU A 238 6.26 5.43 -16.20
C GLU A 238 6.02 5.38 -17.72
N GLU A 239 6.15 6.50 -18.45
CA GLU A 239 5.77 6.59 -19.87
C GLU A 239 6.98 6.54 -20.81
N ASN A 240 8.10 7.16 -20.41
CA ASN A 240 9.28 7.28 -21.26
C ASN A 240 10.37 6.25 -20.93
N SER A 241 10.09 5.31 -20.02
CA SER A 241 10.99 4.21 -19.62
C SER A 241 12.39 4.68 -19.16
N GLN A 242 12.47 5.87 -18.56
CA GLN A 242 13.70 6.41 -18.00
C GLN A 242 13.88 5.95 -16.56
N ASP A 243 14.59 4.86 -16.35
CA ASP A 243 14.84 4.32 -15.02
C ASP A 243 15.82 5.21 -14.23
N TYR A 244 15.63 5.25 -12.91
CA TYR A 244 16.55 5.92 -12.00
C TYR A 244 17.85 5.13 -11.84
N PRO A 245 19.02 5.81 -11.77
CA PRO A 245 20.26 5.13 -11.42
C PRO A 245 20.12 4.42 -10.08
N ILE A 246 20.44 3.13 -10.03
CA ILE A 246 20.22 2.25 -8.88
C ILE A 246 20.93 2.74 -7.60
N GLY A 247 22.06 3.44 -7.75
CA GLY A 247 22.81 4.01 -6.63
C GLY A 247 22.08 5.18 -5.93
N PHE A 248 21.11 5.82 -6.62
CA PHE A 248 20.33 6.92 -6.06
C PHE A 248 18.92 6.49 -5.65
N VAL A 249 18.29 5.61 -6.44
CA VAL A 249 16.95 5.09 -6.16
C VAL A 249 16.98 3.57 -6.25
N ARG A 250 17.28 2.91 -5.13
CA ARG A 250 17.40 1.44 -5.10
C ARG A 250 16.08 0.74 -5.38
N TRP A 251 14.97 1.27 -4.88
CA TRP A 251 13.67 0.63 -4.89
C TRP A 251 12.65 1.47 -5.63
N THR A 252 12.59 1.30 -6.95
CA THR A 252 11.51 1.83 -7.79
C THR A 252 10.28 0.91 -7.71
N GLU A 253 9.14 1.37 -8.21
CA GLU A 253 7.91 0.58 -8.27
C GLU A 253 8.11 -0.75 -9.00
N GLN A 254 8.80 -0.80 -10.15
CA GLN A 254 9.11 -2.05 -10.84
C GLN A 254 9.99 -2.97 -9.99
N ARG A 255 11.01 -2.44 -9.32
CA ARG A 255 11.89 -3.21 -8.44
C ARG A 255 11.15 -3.71 -7.20
N ASN A 256 10.13 -3.00 -6.74
CA ASN A 256 9.23 -3.48 -5.70
C ASN A 256 8.35 -4.64 -6.20
N PHE A 257 7.85 -4.59 -7.46
CA PHE A 257 7.16 -5.74 -8.07
C PHE A 257 8.08 -6.97 -8.12
N GLN A 258 9.31 -6.80 -8.60
CA GLN A 258 10.30 -7.88 -8.64
C GLN A 258 10.60 -8.45 -7.24
N ALA A 259 10.72 -7.58 -6.23
CA ALA A 259 10.98 -8.01 -4.86
C ALA A 259 9.82 -8.83 -4.28
N ILE A 260 8.58 -8.45 -4.52
CA ILE A 260 7.41 -9.23 -4.09
C ILE A 260 7.40 -10.60 -4.78
N LEU A 261 7.65 -10.65 -6.08
CA LEU A 261 7.71 -11.93 -6.82
C LEU A 261 8.82 -12.88 -6.34
N GLN A 262 9.82 -12.39 -5.62
CA GLN A 262 10.90 -13.20 -5.03
C GLN A 262 10.53 -13.82 -3.68
N ILE A 263 9.54 -13.27 -2.99
CA ILE A 263 9.15 -13.72 -1.64
C ILE A 263 7.84 -14.51 -1.61
N ILE A 264 7.13 -14.58 -2.76
CA ILE A 264 5.91 -15.38 -2.94
C ILE A 264 6.23 -16.87 -3.09
#